data_8ce3a4bd60c17a61ad08574b091f1988
#
_entry.id   8ce3a4bd60c17a61ad08574b091f1988
#
_cell.length_a   1.000
_cell.length_b   1.000
_cell.length_c   1.000
_cell.angle_alpha   90.00
_cell.angle_beta   90.00
_cell.angle_gamma   90.00
#
_symmetry.space_group_name_H-M   'P 1'
#
loop_
_entity.id
_entity.type
_entity.pdbx_description
1 polymer ?
#
loop_
_entity_poly.entity_id
_entity_poly.type
_entity_poly.pdbx_seq_one_letter_code
_entity_poly.pdbx_strand_id
1 'polypeptide(L)'
;MLTEEMKANRCIALMGSHAAIIEGVSRWGDAHWLFNVLQGNISDDIKETIPMMLGNQNEEVARKLYTEATGNKVRQIRRTLWHKNHKFIGGHPDGIVVGDKNRGIEIKCVFQRAERDWEDGVPEYYISQVKHYALVTGRLKWDFSVLFMAHGRHQIYELEFTKKDLDDLCRKEVKFWIDVQAGREPEVTDRSAPTLKELWKTTDPESIKVADDAIANYVQSRKSYKE
;
A
#
# COMPACT_ATOMS: atom_id res chain seq x y z
N MET A 1 15.39 1.75 -0.86
CA MET A 1 15.06 1.03 -2.13
C MET A 1 14.73 -0.42 -1.80
N LEU A 2 13.62 -0.96 -2.34
CA LEU A 2 13.26 -2.36 -2.17
C LEU A 2 14.25 -3.26 -2.91
N THR A 3 14.71 -4.33 -2.25
CA THR A 3 15.51 -5.38 -2.90
C THR A 3 14.66 -6.21 -3.85
N GLU A 4 15.27 -6.99 -4.75
CA GLU A 4 14.52 -7.91 -5.62
C GLU A 4 13.72 -8.94 -4.80
N GLU A 5 14.26 -9.44 -3.69
CA GLU A 5 13.52 -10.29 -2.75
C GLU A 5 12.28 -9.60 -2.18
N MET A 6 12.41 -8.33 -1.78
CA MET A 6 11.28 -7.55 -1.26
C MET A 6 10.21 -7.31 -2.31
N LYS A 7 10.59 -7.12 -3.59
CA LYS A 7 9.66 -7.01 -4.71
C LYS A 7 8.94 -8.34 -4.95
N ALA A 8 9.68 -9.45 -4.98
CA ALA A 8 9.11 -10.78 -5.16
C ALA A 8 8.08 -11.12 -4.06
N ASN A 9 8.36 -10.74 -2.81
CA ASN A 9 7.43 -10.97 -1.69
C ASN A 9 6.07 -10.26 -1.88
N ARG A 10 5.99 -9.18 -2.67
CA ARG A 10 4.72 -8.48 -2.95
C ARG A 10 3.76 -9.33 -3.79
N CYS A 11 4.27 -10.27 -4.57
CA CYS A 11 3.46 -11.15 -5.41
C CYS A 11 3.02 -12.45 -4.71
N ILE A 12 3.56 -12.74 -3.52
CA ILE A 12 3.30 -14.00 -2.82
C ILE A 12 2.81 -13.82 -1.37
N ALA A 13 2.66 -12.59 -0.91
CA ALA A 13 2.25 -12.27 0.45
C ALA A 13 1.54 -10.90 0.51
N LEU A 14 0.81 -10.68 1.58
CA LEU A 14 0.20 -9.36 1.88
C LEU A 14 1.26 -8.45 2.50
N MET A 15 1.51 -7.32 1.86
CA MET A 15 2.50 -6.33 2.26
C MET A 15 1.84 -5.00 2.65
N GLY A 16 2.57 -4.09 3.27
CA GLY A 16 2.01 -2.85 3.83
C GLY A 16 1.15 -2.04 2.86
N SER A 17 1.56 -1.90 1.59
CA SER A 17 0.77 -1.20 0.58
C SER A 17 -0.54 -1.90 0.19
N HIS A 18 -0.66 -3.22 0.44
CA HIS A 18 -1.87 -3.99 0.17
C HIS A 18 -2.97 -3.75 1.19
N ALA A 19 -2.62 -3.33 2.42
CA ALA A 19 -3.60 -3.04 3.47
C ALA A 19 -4.61 -1.98 3.04
N ALA A 20 -4.15 -0.90 2.40
CA ALA A 20 -5.02 0.15 1.87
C ALA A 20 -6.00 -0.35 0.80
N ILE A 21 -5.58 -1.33 -0.01
CA ILE A 21 -6.41 -1.97 -1.02
C ILE A 21 -7.50 -2.83 -0.35
N ILE A 22 -7.12 -3.62 0.64
CA ILE A 22 -8.03 -4.50 1.39
C ILE A 22 -9.03 -3.68 2.22
N GLU A 23 -8.62 -2.53 2.75
CA GLU A 23 -9.50 -1.59 3.44
C GLU A 23 -10.35 -0.72 2.48
N GLY A 24 -10.11 -0.78 1.17
CA GLY A 24 -10.87 -0.04 0.15
C GLY A 24 -10.50 1.45 0.01
N VAL A 25 -9.43 1.89 0.67
CA VAL A 25 -8.97 3.31 0.70
C VAL A 25 -7.77 3.59 -0.21
N SER A 26 -7.24 2.57 -0.90
CA SER A 26 -6.12 2.74 -1.83
C SER A 26 -6.50 3.60 -3.04
N ARG A 27 -5.58 4.43 -3.52
CA ARG A 27 -5.72 5.20 -4.77
C ARG A 27 -5.10 4.51 -5.99
N TRP A 28 -4.32 3.42 -5.80
CA TRP A 28 -3.52 2.80 -6.85
C TRP A 28 -4.06 1.48 -7.38
N GLY A 29 -4.96 0.84 -6.66
CA GLY A 29 -5.56 -0.43 -7.04
C GLY A 29 -6.76 -0.76 -6.17
N ASP A 30 -7.50 -1.78 -6.56
CA ASP A 30 -8.63 -2.34 -5.83
C ASP A 30 -8.41 -3.83 -5.48
N ALA A 31 -9.35 -4.42 -4.77
CA ALA A 31 -9.26 -5.82 -4.35
C ALA A 31 -9.14 -6.79 -5.53
N HIS A 32 -9.80 -6.50 -6.67
CA HIS A 32 -9.73 -7.30 -7.88
C HIS A 32 -8.31 -7.25 -8.49
N TRP A 33 -7.67 -6.07 -8.53
CA TRP A 33 -6.28 -5.94 -8.96
C TRP A 33 -5.34 -6.77 -8.07
N LEU A 34 -5.44 -6.62 -6.75
CA LEU A 34 -4.55 -7.32 -5.81
C LEU A 34 -4.73 -8.84 -5.88
N PHE A 35 -5.97 -9.31 -6.04
CA PHE A 35 -6.26 -10.74 -6.24
C PHE A 35 -5.50 -11.28 -7.46
N ASN A 36 -5.60 -10.59 -8.59
CA ASN A 36 -4.97 -11.03 -9.84
C ASN A 36 -3.42 -10.94 -9.79
N VAL A 37 -2.85 -10.00 -9.06
CA VAL A 37 -1.40 -9.97 -8.76
C VAL A 37 -1.00 -11.20 -7.96
N LEU A 38 -1.70 -11.51 -6.87
CA LEU A 38 -1.38 -12.63 -5.98
C LEU A 38 -1.66 -14.01 -6.62
N GLN A 39 -2.55 -14.07 -7.62
CA GLN A 39 -2.76 -15.27 -8.44
C GLN A 39 -1.73 -15.40 -9.57
N GLY A 40 -0.89 -14.37 -9.80
CA GLY A 40 0.09 -14.36 -10.89
C GLY A 40 -0.51 -14.09 -12.27
N ASN A 41 -1.77 -13.66 -12.34
CA ASN A 41 -2.45 -13.35 -13.60
C ASN A 41 -1.96 -12.03 -14.22
N ILE A 42 -1.52 -11.09 -13.39
CA ILE A 42 -0.94 -9.80 -13.79
C ILE A 42 0.32 -9.51 -12.99
N SER A 43 1.23 -8.71 -13.57
CA SER A 43 2.48 -8.33 -12.90
C SER A 43 2.26 -7.12 -11.98
N ASP A 44 2.93 -7.11 -10.80
CA ASP A 44 3.13 -5.94 -9.94
C ASP A 44 4.43 -5.19 -10.32
N ASP A 45 4.84 -5.25 -11.58
CA ASP A 45 6.06 -4.58 -12.04
C ASP A 45 5.83 -3.07 -12.21
N ILE A 46 5.98 -2.36 -11.11
CA ILE A 46 5.89 -0.90 -11.09
C ILE A 46 7.24 -0.34 -11.56
N LYS A 47 7.24 0.26 -12.76
CA LYS A 47 8.40 1.00 -13.25
C LYS A 47 8.73 2.16 -12.30
N GLU A 48 9.97 2.21 -11.84
CA GLU A 48 10.43 3.30 -10.97
C GLU A 48 10.30 4.64 -11.70
N THR A 49 9.58 5.57 -11.09
CA THR A 49 9.42 6.93 -11.60
C THR A 49 10.45 7.86 -10.98
N ILE A 50 10.69 9.02 -11.61
CA ILE A 50 11.60 10.05 -11.06
C ILE A 50 11.20 10.45 -9.63
N PRO A 51 9.92 10.70 -9.29
CA PRO A 51 9.52 10.96 -7.91
C PRO A 51 9.87 9.82 -6.94
N MET A 52 9.70 8.56 -7.36
CA MET A 52 10.07 7.41 -6.51
C MET A 52 11.57 7.35 -6.26
N MET A 53 12.38 7.54 -7.29
CA MET A 53 13.84 7.57 -7.19
C MET A 53 14.31 8.69 -6.26
N LEU A 54 13.79 9.91 -6.44
CA LEU A 54 14.11 11.05 -5.58
C LEU A 54 13.62 10.84 -4.14
N GLY A 55 12.45 10.22 -3.96
CA GLY A 55 11.92 9.83 -2.66
C GLY A 55 12.90 8.92 -1.93
N ASN A 56 13.31 7.83 -2.58
CA ASN A 56 14.29 6.88 -2.04
C ASN A 56 15.61 7.53 -1.64
N GLN A 57 16.11 8.46 -2.46
CA GLN A 57 17.35 9.19 -2.17
C GLN A 57 17.24 10.15 -0.97
N ASN A 58 16.06 10.71 -0.74
CA ASN A 58 15.82 11.67 0.34
C ASN A 58 15.32 11.04 1.65
N GLU A 59 15.11 9.74 1.71
CA GLU A 59 14.73 9.04 2.97
C GLU A 59 15.76 9.29 4.09
N GLU A 60 17.06 9.29 3.76
CA GLU A 60 18.13 9.54 4.74
C GLU A 60 18.09 10.97 5.28
N VAL A 61 17.77 11.94 4.42
CA VAL A 61 17.61 13.35 4.83
C VAL A 61 16.40 13.45 5.79
N ALA A 62 15.27 12.88 5.44
CA ALA A 62 14.08 12.91 6.30
C ALA A 62 14.33 12.21 7.65
N ARG A 63 15.12 11.13 7.66
CA ARG A 63 15.50 10.42 8.89
C ARG A 63 16.41 11.27 9.80
N LYS A 64 17.35 12.02 9.20
CA LYS A 64 18.18 12.96 9.96
C LYS A 64 17.35 14.09 10.55
N LEU A 65 16.47 14.70 9.76
CA LEU A 65 15.56 15.74 10.22
C LEU A 65 14.65 15.27 11.35
N TYR A 66 14.15 14.03 11.28
CA TYR A 66 13.40 13.42 12.36
C TYR A 66 14.23 13.31 13.65
N THR A 67 15.48 12.83 13.52
CA THR A 67 16.38 12.69 14.67
C THR A 67 16.72 14.05 15.29
N GLU A 68 16.95 15.07 14.47
CA GLU A 68 17.24 16.45 14.94
C GLU A 68 16.01 17.05 15.65
N ALA A 69 14.82 16.84 15.10
CA ALA A 69 13.59 17.41 15.66
C ALA A 69 13.14 16.72 16.96
N THR A 70 13.38 15.42 17.10
CA THR A 70 12.84 14.62 18.24
C THR A 70 13.89 14.17 19.24
N GLY A 71 15.16 14.18 18.87
CA GLY A 71 16.25 13.53 19.62
C GLY A 71 16.25 12.01 19.51
N ASN A 72 15.27 11.41 18.85
CA ASN A 72 15.14 9.96 18.73
C ASN A 72 16.05 9.42 17.61
N LYS A 73 16.83 8.39 17.93
CA LYS A 73 17.60 7.66 16.91
C LYS A 73 16.73 6.63 16.23
N VAL A 74 16.88 6.48 14.92
CA VAL A 74 16.16 5.52 14.10
C VAL A 74 17.08 4.40 13.64
N ARG A 75 16.64 3.16 13.82
CA ARG A 75 17.27 1.98 13.24
C ARG A 75 16.48 1.55 12.00
N GLN A 76 17.09 1.65 10.84
CA GLN A 76 16.51 1.23 9.57
C GLN A 76 16.27 -0.28 9.53
N ILE A 77 15.15 -0.70 8.96
CA ILE A 77 14.82 -2.11 8.70
C ILE A 77 15.14 -2.41 7.24
N ARG A 78 16.06 -3.36 7.00
CA ARG A 78 16.54 -3.74 5.66
C ARG A 78 16.14 -5.16 5.26
N ARG A 79 15.15 -5.73 5.93
CA ARG A 79 14.65 -7.08 5.69
C ARG A 79 13.14 -7.11 5.77
N THR A 80 12.52 -8.09 5.16
CA THR A 80 11.10 -8.36 5.39
C THR A 80 10.87 -8.79 6.83
N LEU A 81 9.93 -8.13 7.49
CA LEU A 81 9.39 -8.58 8.76
C LEU A 81 8.12 -9.37 8.48
N TRP A 82 7.94 -10.47 9.20
CA TRP A 82 6.78 -11.34 9.05
C TRP A 82 5.95 -11.36 10.32
N HIS A 83 4.62 -11.33 10.15
CA HIS A 83 3.71 -11.48 11.27
C HIS A 83 3.93 -12.81 11.99
N LYS A 84 3.86 -12.79 13.33
CA LYS A 84 4.22 -13.94 14.16
C LYS A 84 3.43 -15.20 13.80
N ASN A 85 2.10 -15.05 13.62
CA ASN A 85 1.18 -16.17 13.42
C ASN A 85 0.78 -16.38 11.94
N HIS A 86 0.85 -15.34 11.09
CA HIS A 86 0.40 -15.37 9.70
C HIS A 86 1.59 -15.07 8.78
N LYS A 87 2.26 -16.12 8.29
CA LYS A 87 3.51 -15.98 7.49
C LYS A 87 3.28 -15.43 6.08
N PHE A 88 2.04 -15.23 5.69
CA PHE A 88 1.65 -14.54 4.46
C PHE A 88 1.39 -13.03 4.68
N ILE A 89 1.58 -12.51 5.89
CA ILE A 89 1.49 -11.08 6.23
C ILE A 89 2.90 -10.61 6.55
N GLY A 90 3.44 -9.72 5.73
CA GLY A 90 4.81 -9.22 5.87
C GLY A 90 4.91 -7.73 5.56
N GLY A 91 6.02 -7.09 5.94
CA GLY A 91 6.18 -5.67 5.71
C GLY A 91 7.62 -5.18 5.74
N HIS A 92 7.81 -4.00 5.17
CA HIS A 92 9.10 -3.31 5.07
C HIS A 92 8.95 -1.89 5.63
N PRO A 93 8.77 -1.72 6.96
CA PRO A 93 8.77 -0.39 7.55
C PRO A 93 10.15 0.27 7.40
N ASP A 94 10.19 1.58 7.26
CA ASP A 94 11.45 2.33 7.07
C ASP A 94 12.35 2.28 8.30
N GLY A 95 11.76 2.10 9.49
CA GLY A 95 12.56 1.94 10.69
C GLY A 95 11.78 1.77 11.99
N ILE A 96 12.56 1.66 13.05
CA ILE A 96 12.06 1.66 14.42
C ILE A 96 12.86 2.66 15.26
N VAL A 97 12.19 3.27 16.23
CA VAL A 97 12.83 4.19 17.18
C VAL A 97 13.66 3.40 18.21
N VAL A 98 14.93 3.78 18.33
CA VAL A 98 15.86 3.14 19.26
C VAL A 98 15.51 3.58 20.69
N GLY A 99 15.37 2.60 21.60
CA GLY A 99 14.99 2.89 22.99
C GLY A 99 13.49 2.85 23.26
N ASP A 100 12.64 3.04 22.25
CA ASP A 100 11.19 2.84 22.36
C ASP A 100 10.77 1.52 21.69
N LYS A 101 10.42 0.53 22.51
CA LYS A 101 10.00 -0.79 22.01
C LYS A 101 8.62 -0.78 21.34
N ASN A 102 7.85 0.30 21.50
CA ASN A 102 6.49 0.41 21.00
C ASN A 102 6.35 1.37 19.80
N ARG A 103 7.43 2.03 19.36
CA ARG A 103 7.38 3.06 18.31
C ARG A 103 8.12 2.63 17.05
N GLY A 104 7.44 2.73 15.92
CA GLY A 104 7.99 2.62 14.57
C GLY A 104 8.02 3.97 13.85
N ILE A 105 8.61 4.00 12.68
CA ILE A 105 8.65 5.18 11.82
C ILE A 105 8.44 4.80 10.36
N GLU A 106 7.69 5.63 9.67
CA GLU A 106 7.51 5.63 8.22
C GLU A 106 7.96 6.98 7.67
N ILE A 107 8.67 6.98 6.55
CA ILE A 107 9.22 8.17 5.92
C ILE A 107 8.51 8.43 4.60
N LYS A 108 8.11 9.67 4.37
CA LYS A 108 7.51 10.06 3.10
C LYS A 108 8.16 11.32 2.55
N CYS A 109 8.55 11.27 1.27
CA CYS A 109 8.95 12.44 0.51
C CYS A 109 7.78 12.82 -0.41
N VAL A 110 7.16 13.96 -0.15
CA VAL A 110 5.93 14.41 -0.80
C VAL A 110 6.27 15.52 -1.80
N PHE A 111 5.91 15.28 -3.06
CA PHE A 111 6.07 16.26 -4.13
C PHE A 111 4.81 17.11 -4.25
N GLN A 112 4.93 18.33 -4.80
CA GLN A 112 3.89 19.35 -4.87
C GLN A 112 2.51 18.83 -5.29
N ARG A 113 2.45 17.94 -6.28
CA ARG A 113 1.16 17.38 -6.78
C ARG A 113 0.42 16.53 -5.74
N ALA A 114 1.14 15.98 -4.77
CA ALA A 114 0.59 15.12 -3.73
C ALA A 114 0.39 15.86 -2.39
N GLU A 115 0.77 17.14 -2.28
CA GLU A 115 0.64 17.89 -1.02
C GLU A 115 -0.82 18.08 -0.59
N ARG A 116 -1.74 18.17 -1.54
CA ARG A 116 -3.17 18.25 -1.24
C ARG A 116 -3.70 17.08 -0.42
N ASP A 117 -3.15 15.90 -0.65
CA ASP A 117 -3.58 14.69 0.07
C ASP A 117 -3.25 14.78 1.58
N TRP A 118 -2.41 15.75 1.99
CA TRP A 118 -1.93 15.94 3.35
C TRP A 118 -2.53 17.16 4.06
N GLU A 119 -3.47 17.87 3.42
CA GLU A 119 -4.09 19.09 4.00
C GLU A 119 -4.84 18.76 5.30
N ASP A 120 -5.54 17.62 5.34
CA ASP A 120 -6.29 17.16 6.51
C ASP A 120 -5.47 16.18 7.41
N GLY A 121 -4.16 16.09 7.21
CA GLY A 121 -3.28 15.19 7.95
C GLY A 121 -2.75 14.05 7.10
N VAL A 122 -2.45 12.90 7.74
CA VAL A 122 -1.93 11.74 7.03
C VAL A 122 -3.04 11.08 6.20
N PRO A 123 -2.84 10.87 4.88
CA PRO A 123 -3.83 10.21 4.03
C PRO A 123 -4.17 8.79 4.54
N GLU A 124 -5.45 8.40 4.45
CA GLU A 124 -5.95 7.11 4.95
C GLU A 124 -5.20 5.91 4.39
N TYR A 125 -4.81 5.96 3.10
CA TYR A 125 -4.06 4.87 2.48
C TYR A 125 -2.66 4.67 3.09
N TYR A 126 -2.03 5.72 3.63
CA TYR A 126 -0.79 5.61 4.40
C TYR A 126 -1.05 5.19 5.83
N ILE A 127 -2.15 5.63 6.45
CA ILE A 127 -2.56 5.15 7.77
C ILE A 127 -2.77 3.63 7.73
N SER A 128 -3.46 3.09 6.71
CA SER A 128 -3.64 1.65 6.50
C SER A 128 -2.30 0.92 6.34
N GLN A 129 -1.36 1.49 5.57
CA GLN A 129 -0.01 0.92 5.41
C GLN A 129 0.71 0.80 6.75
N VAL A 130 0.69 1.84 7.57
CA VAL A 130 1.37 1.86 8.86
C VAL A 130 0.63 1.01 9.91
N LYS A 131 -0.70 0.93 9.85
CA LYS A 131 -1.50 -0.01 10.65
C LYS A 131 -1.09 -1.46 10.38
N HIS A 132 -0.84 -1.82 9.13
CA HIS A 132 -0.28 -3.12 8.75
C HIS A 132 1.11 -3.34 9.36
N TYR A 133 1.99 -2.33 9.34
CA TYR A 133 3.29 -2.45 10.01
C TYR A 133 3.16 -2.58 11.52
N ALA A 134 2.17 -1.92 12.13
CA ALA A 134 1.84 -2.11 13.53
C ALA A 134 1.41 -3.56 13.81
N LEU A 135 0.58 -4.15 12.95
CA LEU A 135 0.17 -5.55 13.00
C LEU A 135 1.38 -6.51 12.89
N VAL A 136 2.26 -6.28 11.93
CA VAL A 136 3.45 -7.13 11.69
C VAL A 136 4.45 -7.07 12.86
N THR A 137 4.64 -5.89 13.44
CA THR A 137 5.70 -5.63 14.42
C THR A 137 5.22 -5.71 15.88
N GLY A 138 3.90 -5.61 16.10
CA GLY A 138 3.30 -5.46 17.42
C GLY A 138 3.52 -4.08 18.07
N ARG A 139 4.04 -3.08 17.32
CA ARG A 139 4.25 -1.71 17.79
C ARG A 139 3.00 -0.88 17.54
N LEU A 140 2.50 -0.20 18.55
CA LEU A 140 1.24 0.54 18.46
C LEU A 140 1.43 2.02 18.11
N LYS A 141 2.61 2.58 18.36
CA LYS A 141 2.93 3.99 18.09
C LYS A 141 3.76 4.11 16.82
N TRP A 142 3.39 5.04 15.97
CA TRP A 142 4.06 5.25 14.69
C TRP A 142 4.19 6.73 14.38
N ASP A 143 5.36 7.12 13.92
CA ASP A 143 5.62 8.47 13.46
C ASP A 143 5.77 8.46 11.94
N PHE A 144 5.09 9.40 11.27
CA PHE A 144 5.43 9.76 9.91
C PHE A 144 6.44 10.90 9.92
N SER A 145 7.60 10.69 9.33
CA SER A 145 8.57 11.74 9.03
C SER A 145 8.37 12.18 7.58
N VAL A 146 7.74 13.32 7.37
CA VAL A 146 7.30 13.76 6.04
C VAL A 146 8.12 14.96 5.59
N LEU A 147 8.83 14.80 4.48
CA LEU A 147 9.57 15.86 3.80
C LEU A 147 8.77 16.34 2.58
N PHE A 148 8.24 17.56 2.67
CA PHE A 148 7.54 18.24 1.57
C PHE A 148 8.59 18.90 0.66
N MET A 149 8.87 18.24 -0.47
CA MET A 149 10.01 18.52 -1.33
C MET A 149 9.95 19.89 -2.01
N ALA A 150 8.73 20.36 -2.35
CA ALA A 150 8.56 21.64 -3.05
C ALA A 150 8.91 22.85 -2.17
N HIS A 151 8.69 22.73 -0.87
CA HIS A 151 8.85 23.85 0.07
C HIS A 151 9.98 23.63 1.09
N GLY A 152 10.71 22.51 1.02
CA GLY A 152 11.73 22.17 2.00
C GLY A 152 11.20 22.08 3.43
N ARG A 153 9.89 21.76 3.61
CA ARG A 153 9.24 21.68 4.91
C ARG A 153 9.27 20.25 5.42
N HIS A 154 9.72 20.07 6.65
CA HIS A 154 9.66 18.80 7.37
C HIS A 154 8.54 18.84 8.40
N GLN A 155 7.74 17.78 8.49
CA GLN A 155 6.66 17.65 9.46
C GLN A 155 6.61 16.22 9.99
N ILE A 156 6.30 16.09 11.28
CA ILE A 156 6.12 14.81 11.94
C ILE A 156 4.64 14.68 12.33
N TYR A 157 4.05 13.53 11.99
CA TYR A 157 2.71 13.16 12.42
C TYR A 157 2.81 11.90 13.28
N GLU A 158 2.17 11.93 14.45
CA GLU A 158 2.15 10.80 15.36
C GLU A 158 0.81 10.06 15.24
N LEU A 159 0.86 8.73 15.16
CA LEU A 159 -0.29 7.85 15.18
C LEU A 159 -0.15 6.84 16.31
N GLU A 160 -1.29 6.50 16.91
CA GLU A 160 -1.38 5.41 17.87
C GLU A 160 -2.56 4.50 17.53
N PHE A 161 -2.28 3.20 17.40
CA PHE A 161 -3.28 2.19 17.12
C PHE A 161 -3.65 1.43 18.38
N THR A 162 -4.89 0.98 18.45
CA THR A 162 -5.36 0.07 19.48
C THR A 162 -5.19 -1.40 19.03
N LYS A 163 -5.19 -2.33 19.98
CA LYS A 163 -5.23 -3.76 19.62
C LYS A 163 -6.44 -4.10 18.77
N LYS A 164 -7.58 -3.45 19.01
CA LYS A 164 -8.79 -3.63 18.22
C LYS A 164 -8.58 -3.25 16.76
N ASP A 165 -7.90 -2.13 16.49
CA ASP A 165 -7.60 -1.69 15.11
C ASP A 165 -6.76 -2.74 14.37
N LEU A 166 -5.77 -3.32 15.06
CA LEU A 166 -4.92 -4.36 14.49
C LEU A 166 -5.68 -5.67 14.29
N ASP A 167 -6.53 -6.08 15.23
CA ASP A 167 -7.35 -7.28 15.11
C ASP A 167 -8.38 -7.15 13.97
N ASP A 168 -8.95 -5.95 13.79
CA ASP A 168 -9.89 -5.65 12.71
C ASP A 168 -9.21 -5.74 11.34
N LEU A 169 -8.02 -5.15 11.19
CA LEU A 169 -7.21 -5.27 9.97
C LEU A 169 -6.79 -6.72 9.72
N CYS A 170 -6.30 -7.41 10.76
CA CYS A 170 -5.87 -8.80 10.65
C CYS A 170 -6.99 -9.70 10.12
N ARG A 171 -8.22 -9.55 10.61
CA ARG A 171 -9.37 -10.31 10.13
C ARG A 171 -9.66 -10.06 8.65
N LYS A 172 -9.57 -8.79 8.19
CA LYS A 172 -9.75 -8.43 6.78
C LYS A 172 -8.67 -9.06 5.89
N GLU A 173 -7.41 -8.97 6.30
CA GLU A 173 -6.27 -9.52 5.56
C GLU A 173 -6.30 -11.05 5.51
N VAL A 174 -6.61 -11.71 6.62
CA VAL A 174 -6.76 -13.17 6.67
C VAL A 174 -7.92 -13.62 5.79
N LYS A 175 -9.07 -12.94 5.85
CA LYS A 175 -10.21 -13.25 4.98
C LYS A 175 -9.83 -13.11 3.50
N PHE A 176 -9.20 -11.99 3.13
CA PHE A 176 -8.78 -11.74 1.76
C PHE A 176 -7.79 -12.82 1.28
N TRP A 177 -6.82 -13.18 2.12
CA TRP A 177 -5.87 -14.25 1.79
C TRP A 177 -6.54 -15.61 1.58
N ILE A 178 -7.51 -15.97 2.42
CA ILE A 178 -8.30 -17.21 2.26
C ILE A 178 -9.05 -17.17 0.93
N ASP A 179 -9.61 -16.04 0.55
CA ASP A 179 -10.33 -15.87 -0.72
C ASP A 179 -9.38 -16.02 -1.91
N VAL A 180 -8.16 -15.44 -1.84
CA VAL A 180 -7.10 -15.61 -2.84
C VAL A 180 -6.71 -17.09 -2.97
N GLN A 181 -6.43 -17.78 -1.86
CA GLN A 181 -6.04 -19.21 -1.88
C GLN A 181 -7.15 -20.13 -2.41
N ALA A 182 -8.39 -19.74 -2.25
CA ALA A 182 -9.56 -20.48 -2.74
C ALA A 182 -9.97 -20.10 -4.16
N GLY A 183 -9.26 -19.16 -4.82
CA GLY A 183 -9.61 -18.67 -6.14
C GLY A 183 -10.93 -17.89 -6.17
N ARG A 184 -11.39 -17.37 -5.02
CA ARG A 184 -12.61 -16.56 -4.95
C ARG A 184 -12.31 -15.11 -5.29
N GLU A 185 -12.57 -14.79 -6.54
CA GLU A 185 -12.31 -13.46 -7.10
C GLU A 185 -13.21 -12.39 -6.46
N PRO A 186 -12.67 -11.23 -6.05
CA PRO A 186 -13.45 -10.09 -5.57
C PRO A 186 -14.34 -9.51 -6.68
N GLU A 187 -15.43 -8.85 -6.28
CA GLU A 187 -16.30 -8.16 -7.22
C GLU A 187 -15.55 -7.11 -8.02
N VAL A 188 -15.84 -7.06 -9.32
CA VAL A 188 -15.34 -6.04 -10.24
C VAL A 188 -16.01 -4.71 -9.92
N THR A 189 -15.22 -3.66 -9.77
CA THR A 189 -15.68 -2.29 -9.51
C THR A 189 -15.35 -1.37 -10.69
N ASP A 190 -15.84 -0.14 -10.67
CA ASP A 190 -15.46 0.89 -11.66
C ASP A 190 -13.94 1.14 -11.69
N ARG A 191 -13.22 0.78 -10.63
CA ARG A 191 -11.77 0.89 -10.49
C ARG A 191 -11.01 -0.30 -11.05
N SER A 192 -11.69 -1.39 -11.35
CA SER A 192 -11.07 -2.61 -11.91
C SER A 192 -10.80 -2.52 -13.42
N ALA A 193 -11.27 -1.47 -14.11
CA ALA A 193 -11.11 -1.34 -15.57
C ALA A 193 -9.65 -1.48 -16.07
N PRO A 194 -8.62 -0.92 -15.42
CA PRO A 194 -7.24 -1.14 -15.83
C PRO A 194 -6.79 -2.60 -15.70
N THR A 195 -7.22 -3.28 -14.64
CA THR A 195 -6.94 -4.70 -14.36
C THR A 195 -7.54 -5.58 -15.44
N LEU A 196 -8.82 -5.35 -15.76
CA LEU A 196 -9.51 -6.08 -16.81
C LEU A 196 -8.80 -5.91 -18.18
N LYS A 197 -8.39 -4.71 -18.52
CA LYS A 197 -7.61 -4.46 -19.74
C LYS A 197 -6.30 -5.22 -19.79
N GLU A 198 -5.62 -5.35 -18.65
CA GLU A 198 -4.37 -6.09 -18.56
C GLU A 198 -4.59 -7.59 -18.72
N LEU A 199 -5.59 -8.15 -18.04
CA LEU A 199 -5.98 -9.56 -18.16
C LEU A 199 -6.35 -9.94 -19.60
N TRP A 200 -7.03 -9.04 -20.32
CA TRP A 200 -7.48 -9.31 -21.70
C TRP A 200 -6.42 -9.09 -22.76
N LYS A 201 -5.33 -8.39 -22.49
CA LYS A 201 -4.19 -8.30 -23.42
C LYS A 201 -3.53 -9.65 -23.71
N THR A 202 -3.68 -10.60 -22.79
CA THR A 202 -3.11 -11.96 -22.90
C THR A 202 -4.08 -12.97 -23.51
N THR A 203 -5.32 -12.56 -23.84
CA THR A 203 -6.37 -13.41 -24.40
C THR A 203 -6.52 -13.19 -25.91
N ASP A 204 -7.09 -14.20 -26.60
CA ASP A 204 -7.39 -14.23 -28.02
C ASP A 204 -8.13 -12.94 -28.48
N PRO A 205 -7.78 -12.35 -29.65
CA PRO A 205 -8.42 -11.15 -30.19
C PRO A 205 -9.96 -11.20 -30.26
N GLU A 206 -10.57 -12.37 -30.44
CA GLU A 206 -12.04 -12.52 -30.42
C GLU A 206 -12.63 -12.36 -29.03
N SER A 207 -11.94 -12.82 -27.97
CA SER A 207 -12.39 -12.63 -26.58
C SER A 207 -12.26 -11.19 -26.10
N ILE A 208 -11.29 -10.43 -26.66
CA ILE A 208 -11.15 -8.98 -26.41
C ILE A 208 -12.38 -8.22 -26.95
N LYS A 209 -12.90 -8.62 -28.11
CA LYS A 209 -14.06 -7.97 -28.74
C LYS A 209 -15.33 -8.17 -27.91
N VAL A 210 -15.55 -9.38 -27.41
CA VAL A 210 -16.67 -9.68 -26.51
C VAL A 210 -16.58 -8.88 -25.20
N ALA A 211 -15.37 -8.69 -24.70
CA ALA A 211 -15.12 -7.94 -23.47
C ALA A 211 -15.33 -6.43 -23.66
N ASP A 212 -14.91 -5.86 -24.80
CA ASP A 212 -15.16 -4.45 -25.12
C ASP A 212 -16.67 -4.19 -25.27
N ASP A 213 -17.40 -5.10 -25.87
CA ASP A 213 -18.88 -5.04 -25.98
C ASP A 213 -19.57 -5.17 -24.60
N ALA A 214 -19.08 -6.03 -23.71
CA ALA A 214 -19.59 -6.18 -22.35
C ALA A 214 -19.33 -4.91 -21.51
N ILE A 215 -18.15 -4.31 -21.62
CA ILE A 215 -17.83 -3.02 -20.97
C ILE A 215 -18.70 -1.90 -21.53
N ALA A 216 -18.85 -1.82 -22.84
CA ALA A 216 -19.69 -0.82 -23.50
C ALA A 216 -21.16 -0.95 -23.03
N ASN A 217 -21.68 -2.16 -22.95
CA ASN A 217 -23.02 -2.46 -22.46
C ASN A 217 -23.19 -2.12 -20.99
N TYR A 218 -22.19 -2.43 -20.15
CA TYR A 218 -22.18 -2.07 -18.73
C TYR A 218 -22.17 -0.55 -18.53
N VAL A 219 -21.30 0.17 -19.25
CA VAL A 219 -21.24 1.64 -19.19
C VAL A 219 -22.55 2.27 -19.68
N GLN A 220 -23.18 1.68 -20.71
CA GLN A 220 -24.44 2.15 -21.25
C GLN A 220 -25.61 1.91 -20.27
N SER A 221 -25.65 0.74 -19.64
CA SER A 221 -26.67 0.43 -18.64
C SER A 221 -26.61 1.36 -17.42
N ARG A 222 -25.40 1.79 -17.02
CA ARG A 222 -25.23 2.75 -15.91
C ARG A 222 -25.63 4.18 -16.28
N LYS A 223 -25.55 4.58 -17.53
CA LYS A 223 -26.04 5.90 -17.98
C LYS A 223 -27.55 6.00 -17.93
N SER A 224 -28.26 4.93 -18.27
CA SER A 224 -29.73 4.87 -18.21
C SER A 224 -30.33 4.78 -16.79
N TYR A 225 -29.51 4.55 -15.76
CA TYR A 225 -29.94 4.59 -14.34
C TYR A 225 -29.78 5.99 -13.71
N LYS A 226 -29.25 6.99 -14.43
CA LYS A 226 -29.05 8.36 -13.95
C LYS A 226 -29.99 9.38 -14.60
N GLU A 227 -30.88 8.93 -15.49
CA GLU A 227 -32.05 9.64 -16.01
C GLU A 227 -33.32 9.18 -15.32
#